data_c201bfd22d300905de60addca6b6b91a
#
_entry.id   c201bfd22d300905de60addca6b6b91a
#
_cell.length_a   1.000
_cell.length_b   1.000
_cell.length_c   1.000
_cell.angle_alpha   90.00
_cell.angle_beta   90.00
_cell.angle_gamma   90.00
#
_symmetry.space_group_name_H-M   'P 1'
#
loop_
_entity.id
_entity.type
_entity.pdbx_description
1 polymer ?
#
loop_
_entity_poly.entity_id
_entity_poly.type
_entity_poly.pdbx_seq_one_letter_code
_entity_poly.pdbx_strand_id
1 'polypeptide(L)'
;MHKIKKWMCNDEWFSECRNSELKEFIQGKFSIEDPVYVNNSENALQIDLTRYYFLRKRISVAVQIFKDLLGDGDFLFCEYGAIGLSDLKRYVNGRPNKINCIEYQTANPDIEYSYSNISYVRVSGNCFRFRKYARDVMYRKNFWNRYYFIDLDRQRVVRMYDDRGMDILCDKKLRRTLYGKYCSIISDYYRRDMEKSFYND
;
A
#
# COMPACT_ATOMS: atom_id res chain seq x y z
N MET A 1 -10.37 -34.19 -2.32
CA MET A 1 -9.51 -33.68 -3.42
C MET A 1 -10.26 -32.57 -4.14
N HIS A 2 -10.05 -31.30 -3.75
CA HIS A 2 -10.66 -30.16 -4.44
C HIS A 2 -9.74 -29.75 -5.59
N LYS A 3 -10.25 -29.84 -6.82
CA LYS A 3 -9.57 -29.34 -8.02
C LYS A 3 -9.41 -27.84 -7.93
N ILE A 4 -8.18 -27.38 -7.76
CA ILE A 4 -7.80 -25.99 -7.93
C ILE A 4 -8.03 -25.65 -9.41
N LYS A 5 -9.03 -24.82 -9.71
CA LYS A 5 -9.25 -24.29 -11.04
C LYS A 5 -8.02 -23.46 -11.44
N LYS A 6 -7.30 -23.94 -12.43
CA LYS A 6 -6.17 -23.29 -13.05
C LYS A 6 -6.70 -22.08 -13.83
N TRP A 7 -6.59 -20.90 -13.29
CA TRP A 7 -6.85 -19.66 -14.01
C TRP A 7 -5.70 -19.42 -14.98
N MET A 8 -5.89 -19.88 -16.22
CA MET A 8 -5.07 -19.45 -17.34
C MET A 8 -5.71 -18.18 -17.91
N CYS A 9 -5.41 -17.02 -17.32
CA CYS A 9 -5.50 -15.76 -18.05
C CYS A 9 -4.31 -15.68 -18.99
N ASN A 10 -4.52 -15.20 -20.22
CA ASN A 10 -3.45 -14.84 -21.14
C ASN A 10 -2.58 -13.77 -20.48
N ASP A 11 -1.45 -14.19 -19.92
CA ASP A 11 -0.61 -13.37 -19.01
C ASP A 11 -0.04 -12.09 -19.67
N GLU A 12 0.13 -12.06 -21.01
CA GLU A 12 0.72 -10.93 -21.73
C GLU A 12 -0.26 -9.76 -21.86
N TRP A 13 -1.48 -9.99 -22.33
CA TRP A 13 -2.48 -8.91 -22.48
C TRP A 13 -2.90 -8.31 -21.14
N PHE A 14 -3.00 -9.17 -20.11
CA PHE A 14 -3.33 -8.72 -18.77
C PHE A 14 -2.22 -7.87 -18.14
N SER A 15 -0.94 -8.19 -18.42
CA SER A 15 0.20 -7.44 -17.89
C SER A 15 0.31 -6.04 -18.51
N GLU A 16 0.07 -5.89 -19.81
CA GLU A 16 0.14 -4.59 -20.50
C GLU A 16 -0.98 -3.64 -20.06
N CYS A 17 -2.21 -4.14 -19.97
CA CYS A 17 -3.35 -3.34 -19.52
C CYS A 17 -3.14 -2.84 -18.09
N ARG A 18 -2.69 -3.70 -17.18
CA ARG A 18 -2.43 -3.31 -15.79
C ARG A 18 -1.20 -2.41 -15.62
N ASN A 19 -0.22 -2.49 -16.53
CA ASN A 19 0.90 -1.55 -16.55
C ASN A 19 0.44 -0.12 -16.82
N SER A 20 -0.44 0.06 -17.81
CA SER A 20 -1.01 1.38 -18.13
C SER A 20 -1.85 1.91 -16.98
N GLU A 21 -2.76 1.10 -16.46
CA GLU A 21 -3.60 1.47 -15.31
C GLU A 21 -2.77 1.84 -14.08
N LEU A 22 -1.70 1.08 -13.78
CA LEU A 22 -0.83 1.37 -12.65
C LEU A 22 -0.07 2.68 -12.85
N LYS A 23 0.44 2.95 -14.06
CA LYS A 23 1.09 4.22 -14.40
C LYS A 23 0.15 5.40 -14.24
N GLU A 24 -1.05 5.33 -14.82
CA GLU A 24 -2.06 6.38 -14.71
C GLU A 24 -2.47 6.62 -13.25
N PHE A 25 -2.64 5.55 -12.50
CA PHE A 25 -3.00 5.65 -11.09
C PHE A 25 -1.89 6.34 -10.26
N ILE A 26 -0.64 5.99 -10.48
CA ILE A 26 0.50 6.61 -9.80
C ILE A 26 0.64 8.08 -10.21
N GLN A 27 0.58 8.38 -11.50
CA GLN A 27 0.73 9.74 -12.01
C GLN A 27 -0.43 10.66 -11.64
N GLY A 28 -1.65 10.13 -11.60
CA GLY A 28 -2.86 10.93 -11.37
C GLY A 28 -3.32 11.00 -9.91
N LYS A 29 -2.98 10.03 -9.07
CA LYS A 29 -3.56 9.88 -7.74
C LYS A 29 -2.58 10.08 -6.60
N PHE A 30 -1.30 9.72 -6.76
CA PHE A 30 -0.32 9.92 -5.70
C PHE A 30 1.11 9.93 -6.26
N SER A 31 2.00 10.69 -5.60
CA SER A 31 3.42 10.57 -5.85
C SER A 31 3.99 9.41 -5.04
N ILE A 32 4.77 8.56 -5.70
CA ILE A 32 5.47 7.47 -5.01
C ILE A 32 6.68 7.97 -4.21
N GLU A 33 7.20 9.13 -4.58
CA GLU A 33 8.36 9.76 -3.94
C GLU A 33 7.98 10.47 -2.66
N ASP A 34 6.82 11.12 -2.67
CA ASP A 34 6.28 11.81 -1.52
C ASP A 34 5.43 10.88 -0.65
N PRO A 35 5.28 11.21 0.64
CA PRO A 35 4.28 10.56 1.46
C PRO A 35 2.91 10.65 0.79
N VAL A 36 2.16 9.54 0.78
CA VAL A 36 0.84 9.42 0.13
C VAL A 36 -0.11 10.58 0.48
N TYR A 37 0.08 11.16 1.65
CA TYR A 37 -0.77 12.22 2.17
C TYR A 37 -0.51 13.62 1.59
N VAL A 38 0.68 13.89 1.02
CA VAL A 38 1.05 15.26 0.62
C VAL A 38 0.14 15.79 -0.48
N ASN A 39 -0.19 14.95 -1.46
CA ASN A 39 -0.96 15.36 -2.63
C ASN A 39 -2.42 14.88 -2.60
N ASN A 40 -2.88 14.25 -1.50
CA ASN A 40 -4.20 13.60 -1.43
C ASN A 40 -4.91 13.82 -0.10
N SER A 41 -4.85 15.02 0.46
CA SER A 41 -5.37 15.31 1.82
C SER A 41 -6.83 14.86 2.03
N GLU A 42 -7.68 14.96 1.00
CA GLU A 42 -9.08 14.59 1.09
C GLU A 42 -9.33 13.06 1.15
N ASN A 43 -8.42 12.26 0.59
CA ASN A 43 -8.55 10.81 0.46
C ASN A 43 -7.50 10.03 1.25
N ALA A 44 -6.58 10.73 1.90
CA ALA A 44 -5.50 10.12 2.65
C ALA A 44 -5.76 10.09 4.15
N LEU A 45 -5.18 9.11 4.83
CA LEU A 45 -5.05 9.01 6.27
C LEU A 45 -3.64 8.61 6.64
N GLN A 46 -3.15 9.15 7.72
CA GLN A 46 -1.91 8.70 8.35
C GLN A 46 -2.21 8.10 9.72
N ILE A 47 -1.78 6.87 9.91
CA ILE A 47 -1.90 6.15 11.17
C ILE A 47 -0.61 6.28 11.95
N ASP A 48 -0.72 6.73 13.19
CA ASP A 48 0.37 6.82 14.15
C ASP A 48 0.37 5.58 15.09
N LEU A 49 1.17 4.60 14.75
CA LEU A 49 1.29 3.36 15.55
C LEU A 49 2.05 3.58 16.86
N THR A 50 2.77 4.70 17.02
CA THR A 50 3.51 5.01 18.25
C THR A 50 2.59 5.26 19.44
N ARG A 51 1.31 5.55 19.19
CA ARG A 51 0.27 5.63 20.23
C ARG A 51 0.14 4.33 21.05
N TYR A 52 0.61 3.20 20.53
CA TYR A 52 0.69 1.97 21.29
C TYR A 52 2.13 1.74 21.79
N TYR A 53 2.29 1.62 23.09
CA TYR A 53 3.59 1.35 23.71
C TYR A 53 4.15 -0.02 23.28
N PHE A 54 3.31 -1.06 23.30
CA PHE A 54 3.75 -2.42 23.03
C PHE A 54 3.81 -2.73 21.52
N LEU A 55 4.99 -3.18 21.06
CA LEU A 55 5.24 -3.52 19.66
C LEU A 55 4.29 -4.62 19.12
N ARG A 56 3.94 -5.60 19.98
CA ARG A 56 2.95 -6.63 19.60
C ARG A 56 1.58 -6.03 19.26
N LYS A 57 1.17 -4.98 19.97
CA LYS A 57 -0.08 -4.29 19.70
C LYS A 57 -0.01 -3.53 18.38
N ARG A 58 1.10 -2.82 18.11
CA ARG A 58 1.35 -2.14 16.84
C ARG A 58 1.24 -3.11 15.67
N ILE A 59 1.93 -4.27 15.73
CA ILE A 59 1.86 -5.31 14.70
C ILE A 59 0.41 -5.78 14.49
N SER A 60 -0.31 -6.06 15.56
CA SER A 60 -1.69 -6.54 15.49
C SER A 60 -2.61 -5.52 14.81
N VAL A 61 -2.46 -4.25 15.16
CA VAL A 61 -3.25 -3.15 14.58
C VAL A 61 -2.90 -2.94 13.11
N ALA A 62 -1.61 -2.91 12.75
CA ALA A 62 -1.18 -2.81 11.36
C ALA A 62 -1.76 -3.95 10.50
N VAL A 63 -1.72 -5.19 10.99
CA VAL A 63 -2.33 -6.34 10.30
C VAL A 63 -3.84 -6.16 10.13
N GLN A 64 -4.52 -5.64 11.14
CA GLN A 64 -5.96 -5.39 11.04
C GLN A 64 -6.27 -4.31 9.99
N ILE A 65 -5.49 -3.25 9.94
CA ILE A 65 -5.62 -2.19 8.93
C ILE A 65 -5.41 -2.75 7.51
N PHE A 66 -4.38 -3.57 7.29
CA PHE A 66 -4.20 -4.25 6.01
C PHE A 66 -5.42 -5.07 5.61
N LYS A 67 -6.00 -5.83 6.55
CA LYS A 67 -7.20 -6.64 6.30
C LYS A 67 -8.44 -5.78 6.01
N ASP A 68 -8.63 -4.69 6.72
CA ASP A 68 -9.75 -3.79 6.50
C ASP A 68 -9.69 -3.10 5.12
N LEU A 69 -8.48 -2.85 4.63
CA LEU A 69 -8.25 -2.16 3.35
C LEU A 69 -8.23 -3.10 2.15
N LEU A 70 -7.50 -4.19 2.25
CA LEU A 70 -7.23 -5.11 1.15
C LEU A 70 -8.12 -6.36 1.22
N GLY A 71 -8.47 -6.81 2.43
CA GLY A 71 -9.26 -8.02 2.65
C GLY A 71 -8.56 -9.27 2.11
N ASP A 72 -9.39 -10.20 1.61
CA ASP A 72 -8.93 -11.42 0.92
C ASP A 72 -8.77 -11.21 -0.59
N GLY A 73 -9.05 -10.01 -1.08
CA GLY A 73 -8.97 -9.65 -2.49
C GLY A 73 -7.54 -9.60 -3.02
N ASP A 74 -7.44 -9.46 -4.33
CA ASP A 74 -6.15 -9.32 -5.00
C ASP A 74 -5.67 -7.86 -4.92
N PHE A 75 -4.37 -7.70 -4.79
CA PHE A 75 -3.71 -6.39 -4.82
C PHE A 75 -2.34 -6.52 -5.50
N LEU A 76 -1.76 -5.39 -5.86
CA LEU A 76 -0.38 -5.31 -6.34
C LEU A 76 0.54 -5.05 -5.14
N PHE A 77 1.51 -5.93 -4.94
CA PHE A 77 2.63 -5.70 -4.03
C PHE A 77 3.77 -5.10 -4.85
N CYS A 78 4.08 -3.85 -4.59
CA CYS A 78 5.01 -3.04 -5.38
C CYS A 78 6.26 -2.69 -4.58
N GLU A 79 7.42 -2.68 -5.22
CA GLU A 79 8.68 -2.15 -4.69
C GLU A 79 9.20 -1.03 -5.59
N TYR A 80 9.41 0.15 -5.01
CA TYR A 80 9.92 1.32 -5.71
C TYR A 80 11.45 1.35 -5.72
N GLY A 81 12.03 1.74 -6.84
CA GLY A 81 13.48 1.91 -6.99
C GLY A 81 14.26 0.60 -7.08
N ALA A 82 13.60 -0.51 -7.41
CA ALA A 82 14.24 -1.82 -7.53
C ALA A 82 13.85 -2.51 -8.84
N ILE A 83 14.81 -3.25 -9.39
CA ILE A 83 14.55 -4.20 -10.48
C ILE A 83 14.38 -5.58 -9.84
N GLY A 84 13.11 -5.98 -9.70
CA GLY A 84 12.73 -7.23 -9.05
C GLY A 84 12.38 -7.08 -7.57
N LEU A 85 11.56 -7.98 -7.08
CA LEU A 85 11.07 -8.03 -5.71
C LEU A 85 11.93 -9.00 -4.89
N SER A 86 12.99 -8.48 -4.29
CA SER A 86 13.98 -9.30 -3.58
C SER A 86 13.41 -10.10 -2.40
N ASP A 87 12.44 -9.52 -1.70
CA ASP A 87 11.83 -10.10 -0.50
C ASP A 87 10.48 -10.79 -0.73
N LEU A 88 10.00 -10.85 -2.00
CA LEU A 88 8.66 -11.37 -2.30
C LEU A 88 8.39 -12.76 -1.73
N LYS A 89 9.33 -13.70 -1.96
CA LYS A 89 9.21 -15.09 -1.49
C LYS A 89 9.09 -15.19 0.03
N ARG A 90 9.51 -14.17 0.75
CA ARG A 90 9.45 -14.11 2.20
C ARG A 90 8.04 -13.87 2.72
N TYR A 91 7.22 -13.12 1.95
CA TYR A 91 5.91 -12.66 2.38
C TYR A 91 4.75 -13.35 1.67
N VAL A 92 4.98 -14.05 0.58
CA VAL A 92 3.94 -14.74 -0.18
C VAL A 92 4.00 -16.24 0.06
N ASN A 93 2.84 -16.85 0.30
CA ASN A 93 2.67 -18.30 0.33
C ASN A 93 2.49 -18.84 -1.10
N GLY A 94 3.22 -19.88 -1.45
CA GLY A 94 3.15 -20.49 -2.78
C GLY A 94 4.14 -19.87 -3.77
N ARG A 95 3.96 -20.19 -5.05
CA ARG A 95 4.75 -19.59 -6.14
C ARG A 95 4.18 -18.22 -6.45
N PRO A 96 5.00 -17.15 -6.40
CA PRO A 96 4.55 -15.86 -6.83
C PRO A 96 4.23 -15.88 -8.33
N ASN A 97 3.24 -15.09 -8.73
CA ASN A 97 2.99 -14.79 -10.14
C ASN A 97 4.22 -14.13 -10.76
N LYS A 98 4.21 -13.97 -12.09
CA LYS A 98 5.26 -13.26 -12.81
C LYS A 98 5.47 -11.86 -12.19
N ILE A 99 6.73 -11.52 -11.91
CA ILE A 99 7.11 -10.17 -11.49
C ILE A 99 7.12 -9.30 -12.74
N ASN A 100 6.42 -8.18 -12.70
CA ASN A 100 6.41 -7.17 -13.73
C ASN A 100 7.22 -5.97 -13.26
N CYS A 101 7.74 -5.20 -14.22
CA CYS A 101 8.46 -3.97 -13.96
C CYS A 101 7.93 -2.89 -14.90
N ILE A 102 7.67 -1.71 -14.34
CA ILE A 102 7.35 -0.52 -15.12
C ILE A 102 8.39 0.56 -14.85
N GLU A 103 8.75 1.27 -15.89
CA GLU A 103 9.54 2.47 -15.79
C GLU A 103 8.62 3.66 -15.56
N TYR A 104 8.98 4.49 -14.60
CA TYR A 104 8.20 5.62 -14.14
C TYR A 104 9.08 6.87 -14.16
N GLN A 105 8.59 7.93 -14.76
CA GLN A 105 9.27 9.21 -14.76
C GLN A 105 8.84 10.03 -13.54
N THR A 106 9.81 10.46 -12.75
CA THR A 106 9.55 11.27 -11.56
C THR A 106 9.12 12.68 -11.96
N ALA A 107 8.13 13.21 -11.25
CA ALA A 107 7.58 14.54 -11.52
C ALA A 107 8.38 15.68 -10.87
N ASN A 108 9.58 15.41 -10.35
CA ASN A 108 10.38 16.45 -9.70
C ASN A 108 11.06 17.34 -10.76
N PRO A 109 10.63 18.60 -10.95
CA PRO A 109 11.17 19.50 -11.96
C PRO A 109 12.65 19.91 -11.71
N ASP A 110 13.15 19.73 -10.49
CA ASP A 110 14.51 20.09 -10.11
C ASP A 110 15.52 18.96 -10.38
N ILE A 111 15.06 17.78 -10.77
CA ILE A 111 15.92 16.64 -11.11
C ILE A 111 15.76 16.36 -12.60
N GLU A 112 16.73 16.77 -13.39
CA GLU A 112 16.80 16.47 -14.81
C GLU A 112 16.64 14.95 -15.04
N TYR A 113 15.42 14.51 -15.42
CA TYR A 113 15.06 13.17 -15.85
C TYR A 113 15.52 12.01 -14.93
N SER A 114 14.97 11.89 -13.74
CA SER A 114 15.13 10.65 -12.99
C SER A 114 14.03 9.66 -13.36
N TYR A 115 14.43 8.56 -13.99
CA TYR A 115 13.56 7.40 -14.17
C TYR A 115 13.69 6.50 -12.96
N SER A 116 12.58 6.08 -12.44
CA SER A 116 12.53 5.10 -11.36
C SER A 116 11.78 3.86 -11.81
N ASN A 117 12.24 2.71 -11.38
CA ASN A 117 11.60 1.45 -11.66
C ASN A 117 10.65 1.07 -10.54
N ILE A 118 9.49 0.56 -10.90
CA ILE A 118 8.55 -0.06 -9.97
C ILE A 118 8.40 -1.51 -10.37
N SER A 119 8.86 -2.40 -9.52
CA SER A 119 8.62 -3.82 -9.66
C SER A 119 7.37 -4.19 -8.89
N TYR A 120 6.48 -5.00 -9.48
CA TYR A 120 5.26 -5.41 -8.82
C TYR A 120 4.85 -6.84 -9.15
N VAL A 121 4.04 -7.41 -8.28
CA VAL A 121 3.40 -8.71 -8.47
C VAL A 121 1.97 -8.64 -7.94
N ARG A 122 1.05 -9.31 -8.64
CA ARG A 122 -0.31 -9.52 -8.15
C ARG A 122 -0.33 -10.62 -7.10
N VAL A 123 -0.90 -10.33 -5.94
CA VAL A 123 -0.98 -11.24 -4.81
C VAL A 123 -2.40 -11.25 -4.25
N SER A 124 -2.91 -12.42 -3.91
CA SER A 124 -4.15 -12.53 -3.14
C SER A 124 -3.88 -12.29 -1.66
N GLY A 125 -4.79 -11.56 -1.00
CA GLY A 125 -4.70 -11.27 0.42
C GLY A 125 -4.59 -12.52 1.30
N ASN A 126 -5.24 -13.61 0.91
CA ASN A 126 -5.13 -14.91 1.58
C ASN A 126 -3.74 -15.56 1.47
N CYS A 127 -2.98 -15.20 0.44
CA CYS A 127 -1.63 -15.70 0.23
C CYS A 127 -0.54 -14.82 0.85
N PHE A 128 -0.87 -13.59 1.29
CA PHE A 128 0.10 -12.66 1.82
C PHE A 128 0.25 -12.78 3.34
N ARG A 129 1.48 -12.84 3.81
CA ARG A 129 1.82 -12.96 5.24
C ARG A 129 1.91 -11.58 5.91
N PHE A 130 0.81 -10.85 6.00
CA PHE A 130 0.77 -9.49 6.59
C PHE A 130 1.44 -9.41 7.95
N ARG A 131 1.23 -10.39 8.83
CA ARG A 131 1.84 -10.40 10.16
C ARG A 131 3.37 -10.50 10.12
N LYS A 132 3.89 -11.32 9.20
CA LYS A 132 5.34 -11.44 9.01
C LYS A 132 5.91 -10.14 8.45
N TYR A 133 5.26 -9.58 7.45
CA TYR A 133 5.63 -8.31 6.85
C TYR A 133 5.66 -7.18 7.90
N ALA A 134 4.55 -6.94 8.61
CA ALA A 134 4.46 -5.91 9.63
C ALA A 134 5.51 -6.08 10.75
N ARG A 135 5.75 -7.33 11.17
CA ARG A 135 6.80 -7.64 12.13
C ARG A 135 8.19 -7.28 11.60
N ASP A 136 8.50 -7.66 10.38
CA ASP A 136 9.82 -7.42 9.80
C ASP A 136 10.06 -5.90 9.61
N VAL A 137 9.06 -5.12 9.23
CA VAL A 137 9.14 -3.65 9.16
C VAL A 137 9.40 -3.06 10.54
N MET A 138 8.68 -3.49 11.57
CA MET A 138 8.80 -2.93 12.93
C MET A 138 10.08 -3.29 13.66
N TYR A 139 10.70 -4.43 13.33
CA TYR A 139 11.95 -4.87 13.99
C TYR A 139 13.23 -4.43 13.26
N ARG A 140 13.13 -4.02 12.00
CA ARG A 140 14.28 -3.55 11.23
C ARG A 140 14.53 -2.06 11.51
N LYS A 141 15.40 -1.75 12.43
CA LYS A 141 15.96 -0.40 12.61
C LYS A 141 16.67 0.01 11.31
N ASN A 142 16.34 1.16 10.76
CA ASN A 142 16.86 1.71 9.49
C ASN A 142 16.31 1.08 8.20
N PHE A 143 15.13 0.53 8.22
CA PHE A 143 14.48 0.01 7.03
C PHE A 143 13.66 1.12 6.35
N TRP A 144 14.19 1.64 5.28
CA TRP A 144 13.42 2.47 4.35
C TRP A 144 12.47 1.53 3.60
N ASN A 145 11.23 1.49 4.03
CA ASN A 145 10.26 0.62 3.39
C ASN A 145 9.81 1.22 2.06
N ARG A 146 10.22 0.58 0.98
CA ARG A 146 9.88 0.96 -0.40
C ARG A 146 8.65 0.22 -0.93
N TYR A 147 7.95 -0.52 -0.06
CA TYR A 147 6.83 -1.34 -0.48
C TYR A 147 5.51 -0.62 -0.38
N TYR A 148 4.71 -0.76 -1.43
CA TYR A 148 3.34 -0.29 -1.52
C TYR A 148 2.42 -1.47 -1.80
N PHE A 149 1.22 -1.40 -1.24
CA PHE A 149 0.13 -2.32 -1.49
C PHE A 149 -0.93 -1.53 -2.24
N ILE A 150 -1.20 -1.87 -3.49
CA ILE A 150 -2.10 -1.11 -4.37
C ILE A 150 -3.23 -2.00 -4.82
N ASP A 151 -4.45 -1.64 -4.47
CA ASP A 151 -5.67 -2.22 -5.01
C ASP A 151 -6.20 -1.26 -6.08
N LEU A 152 -5.92 -1.57 -7.35
CA LEU A 152 -6.32 -0.72 -8.47
C LEU A 152 -7.84 -0.71 -8.66
N ASP A 153 -8.51 -1.84 -8.45
CA ASP A 153 -9.96 -1.97 -8.67
C ASP A 153 -10.74 -1.09 -7.68
N ARG A 154 -10.26 -0.96 -6.44
CA ARG A 154 -10.87 -0.12 -5.40
C ARG A 154 -10.14 1.20 -5.19
N GLN A 155 -9.10 1.47 -5.97
CA GLN A 155 -8.28 2.70 -5.88
C GLN A 155 -7.74 2.94 -4.46
N ARG A 156 -7.12 1.93 -3.85
CA ARG A 156 -6.57 1.99 -2.50
C ARG A 156 -5.08 1.80 -2.52
N VAL A 157 -4.39 2.55 -1.67
CA VAL A 157 -2.96 2.39 -1.42
C VAL A 157 -2.74 2.25 0.08
N VAL A 158 -1.85 1.35 0.45
CA VAL A 158 -1.36 1.22 1.82
C VAL A 158 0.16 1.17 1.79
N ARG A 159 0.78 1.99 2.58
CA ARG A 159 2.21 1.96 2.83
C ARG A 159 2.46 1.92 4.32
N MET A 160 3.24 0.96 4.78
CA MET A 160 3.78 0.96 6.13
C MET A 160 5.24 1.40 6.02
N TYR A 161 5.54 2.66 6.34
CA TYR A 161 6.86 3.24 6.06
C TYR A 161 7.93 2.83 7.07
N ASP A 162 7.58 2.66 8.35
CA ASP A 162 8.47 2.18 9.41
C ASP A 162 7.66 1.65 10.62
N ASP A 163 8.27 1.57 11.78
CA ASP A 163 7.64 1.13 13.02
C ASP A 163 6.71 2.19 13.64
N ARG A 164 6.70 3.41 13.10
CA ARG A 164 5.89 4.52 13.60
C ARG A 164 4.52 4.60 12.97
N GLY A 165 4.39 4.21 11.68
CA GLY A 165 3.09 4.41 11.08
C GLY A 165 2.85 3.85 9.69
N MET A 166 1.65 4.18 9.20
CA MET A 166 1.15 3.77 7.90
C MET A 166 0.47 4.94 7.21
N ASP A 167 0.69 5.04 5.90
CA ASP A 167 -0.06 5.93 5.03
C ASP A 167 -1.10 5.14 4.27
N ILE A 168 -2.30 5.70 4.12
CA ILE A 168 -3.45 5.10 3.49
C ILE A 168 -4.07 6.09 2.51
N LEU A 169 -4.34 5.63 1.30
CA LEU A 169 -5.20 6.32 0.33
C LEU A 169 -6.43 5.44 0.08
N CYS A 170 -7.62 6.03 0.19
CA CYS A 170 -8.88 5.33 -0.08
C CYS A 170 -10.00 6.32 -0.39
N ASP A 171 -11.18 5.82 -0.79
CA ASP A 171 -12.35 6.65 -1.01
C ASP A 171 -12.86 7.31 0.30
N LYS A 172 -13.61 8.41 0.16
CA LYS A 172 -14.15 9.19 1.30
C LYS A 172 -15.00 8.35 2.25
N LYS A 173 -15.78 7.39 1.73
CA LYS A 173 -16.65 6.53 2.55
C LYS A 173 -15.82 5.60 3.44
N LEU A 174 -14.83 4.94 2.86
CA LEU A 174 -13.93 4.07 3.62
C LEU A 174 -13.07 4.88 4.59
N ARG A 175 -12.60 6.07 4.18
CA ARG A 175 -11.87 6.99 5.04
C ARG A 175 -12.66 7.32 6.31
N ARG A 176 -13.96 7.65 6.19
CA ARG A 176 -14.86 7.90 7.34
C ARG A 176 -14.99 6.65 8.24
N THR A 177 -15.14 5.47 7.65
CA THR A 177 -15.20 4.21 8.39
C THR A 177 -13.91 3.93 9.17
N LEU A 178 -12.77 4.12 8.54
CA LEU A 178 -11.45 3.95 9.17
C LEU A 178 -11.24 4.99 10.28
N TYR A 179 -11.69 6.23 10.07
CA TYR A 179 -11.65 7.26 11.09
C TYR A 179 -12.44 6.83 12.33
N GLY A 180 -13.70 6.38 12.17
CA GLY A 180 -14.50 5.91 13.29
C GLY A 180 -13.86 4.75 14.06
N LYS A 181 -13.15 3.85 13.36
CA LYS A 181 -12.53 2.67 13.95
C LYS A 181 -11.16 2.95 14.61
N TYR A 182 -10.40 3.89 14.05
CA TYR A 182 -9.00 4.14 14.40
C TYR A 182 -8.71 5.57 14.85
N CYS A 183 -9.73 6.38 15.19
CA CYS A 183 -9.57 7.81 15.51
C CYS A 183 -8.49 8.09 16.55
N SER A 184 -8.32 7.22 17.54
CA SER A 184 -7.31 7.38 18.61
C SER A 184 -5.86 7.26 18.14
N ILE A 185 -5.63 6.69 16.94
CA ILE A 185 -4.30 6.47 16.36
C ILE A 185 -4.13 7.16 15.00
N ILE A 186 -5.10 7.91 14.54
CA ILE A 186 -4.93 8.80 13.38
C ILE A 186 -4.06 9.97 13.82
N SER A 187 -3.11 10.36 12.98
CA SER A 187 -2.23 11.49 13.28
C SER A 187 -3.04 12.77 13.50
N ASP A 188 -2.58 13.64 14.41
CA ASP A 188 -3.33 14.82 14.84
C ASP A 188 -3.66 15.78 13.69
N TYR A 189 -2.83 15.81 12.65
CA TYR A 189 -3.08 16.60 11.46
C TYR A 189 -4.36 16.17 10.75
N TYR A 190 -4.48 14.86 10.44
CA TYR A 190 -5.66 14.32 9.76
C TYR A 190 -6.90 14.29 10.63
N ARG A 191 -6.75 14.11 11.94
CA ARG A 191 -7.86 14.16 12.87
C ARG A 191 -8.53 15.53 12.84
N ARG A 192 -7.76 16.62 12.89
CA ARG A 192 -8.27 18.00 12.79
C ARG A 192 -8.95 18.29 11.45
N ASP A 193 -8.39 17.78 10.37
CA ASP A 193 -8.96 17.96 9.03
C ASP A 193 -10.30 17.20 8.88
N MET A 194 -10.38 15.99 9.39
CA MET A 194 -11.62 15.22 9.40
C MET A 194 -12.70 15.86 10.27
N GLU A 195 -12.35 16.34 11.46
CA GLU A 195 -13.29 17.04 12.34
C GLU A 195 -13.91 18.25 11.64
N LYS A 196 -13.10 19.06 10.95
CA LYS A 196 -13.58 20.19 10.16
C LYS A 196 -14.53 19.78 9.04
N SER A 197 -14.27 18.67 8.36
CA SER A 197 -15.14 18.18 7.27
C SER A 197 -16.50 17.71 7.75
N PHE A 198 -16.63 17.23 9.00
CA PHE A 198 -17.91 16.82 9.58
C PHE A 198 -18.82 18.01 9.98
N TYR A 199 -18.24 19.19 10.16
CA TYR A 199 -19.01 20.41 10.49
C TYR A 199 -19.48 21.20 9.26
N ASN A 200 -19.00 20.83 8.06
CA ASN A 200 -19.30 21.53 6.81
C ASN A 200 -20.24 20.73 5.87
N ASP A 201 -20.66 19.52 6.26
CA ASP A 201 -21.70 18.71 5.62
C ASP A 201 -23.02 18.81 6.43
#